data_35a1d570895eb87c2035e3f552245678
#
_entry.id   35a1d570895eb87c2035e3f552245678
#
_cell.length_a   1.000
_cell.length_b   1.000
_cell.length_c   1.000
_cell.angle_alpha   90.00
_cell.angle_beta   90.00
_cell.angle_gamma   90.00
#
_symmetry.space_group_name_H-M   'P 1'
#
loop_
_entity.id
_entity.type
_entity.pdbx_description
1 polymer ?
#
loop_
_entity_poly.entity_id
_entity_poly.type
_entity_poly.pdbx_seq_one_letter_code
_entity_poly.pdbx_strand_id
1 'polypeptide(L)'
;MITPIYPTLRLDLTFLQVFGAALRLAVRNPERRQADIEADWPGGDAVAFLSVRSAFTALLEAVHWPARSEILVTGINISDMARIIESFGYVAVPVDVDPATLAPDLAEVSDKIGPATRGIMVAQLFGGYTDITPLLDLARNHHLLVIEDSAQAFTTKSALLPRQSDVRLFSFGLLKTGTALGGAIAEVGDPKLRRRMREIQDGWSRQRRATYAGKIAKVFMMVMLQRPATYGLFSRLCVAVGSSSGAVVRKFTRGFGSGDTTALMRALRQQPCAPLLAMLGWRLKTDDGSRVARRAKLGEQIVAGLADLPDAQVSCLGSAQSRRTHWLLPISVQDPEGLRRDLARAGVDAHGASNVVAIGGRKATAMVDGLVFVPCYPELTDDARARVCDVVRAHCLSFASDDIAFPHWSHQDEVALDVHMNPM
;
A
#
# COMPACT_ATOMS: atom_id res chain seq x y z
N MET A 1 18.97 2.82 31.76
CA MET A 1 17.54 2.82 31.38
C MET A 1 17.43 2.41 29.91
N ILE A 2 16.42 1.61 29.54
CA ILE A 2 16.17 1.26 28.13
C ILE A 2 15.51 2.49 27.48
N THR A 3 16.20 3.12 26.53
CA THR A 3 15.60 4.22 25.75
C THR A 3 14.47 3.66 24.90
N PRO A 4 13.24 4.13 25.04
CA PRO A 4 12.14 3.70 24.21
C PRO A 4 12.36 4.12 22.76
N ILE A 5 12.05 3.22 21.81
CA ILE A 5 12.08 3.52 20.36
C ILE A 5 10.66 3.36 19.83
N TYR A 6 10.17 4.38 19.15
CA TYR A 6 8.88 4.37 18.49
C TYR A 6 9.02 3.70 17.11
N PRO A 7 8.37 2.55 16.87
CA PRO A 7 8.47 1.87 15.57
C PRO A 7 7.79 2.70 14.48
N THR A 8 8.23 2.59 13.24
CA THR A 8 7.60 3.28 12.09
C THR A 8 6.15 2.85 11.89
N LEU A 9 5.86 1.57 12.08
CA LEU A 9 4.53 0.99 11.89
C LEU A 9 4.11 0.16 13.10
N ARG A 10 2.81 0.22 13.41
CA ARG A 10 2.16 -0.69 14.33
C ARG A 10 1.05 -1.46 13.63
N LEU A 11 0.86 -2.70 14.07
CA LEU A 11 -0.26 -3.51 13.59
C LEU A 11 -1.59 -2.90 14.05
N ASP A 12 -2.55 -2.86 13.16
CA ASP A 12 -3.92 -2.43 13.48
C ASP A 12 -4.71 -3.55 14.20
N LEU A 13 -4.08 -4.08 15.27
CA LEU A 13 -4.60 -5.17 16.08
C LEU A 13 -4.24 -4.99 17.53
N THR A 14 -5.24 -5.23 18.38
CA THR A 14 -5.05 -5.38 19.84
C THR A 14 -4.74 -6.85 20.17
N PHE A 15 -4.22 -7.07 21.37
CA PHE A 15 -3.97 -8.41 21.89
C PHE A 15 -5.25 -9.28 21.93
N LEU A 16 -6.37 -8.69 22.35
CA LEU A 16 -7.68 -9.38 22.37
C LEU A 16 -8.15 -9.79 20.98
N GLN A 17 -7.84 -8.98 19.96
CA GLN A 17 -8.20 -9.31 18.59
C GLN A 17 -7.34 -10.45 18.04
N VAL A 18 -6.05 -10.53 18.42
CA VAL A 18 -5.20 -11.68 18.06
C VAL A 18 -5.70 -12.96 18.75
N PHE A 19 -6.09 -12.88 20.02
CA PHE A 19 -6.72 -13.99 20.71
C PHE A 19 -8.03 -14.41 20.05
N GLY A 20 -8.87 -13.45 19.67
CA GLY A 20 -10.07 -13.69 18.87
C GLY A 20 -9.78 -14.38 17.52
N ALA A 21 -8.67 -14.06 16.86
CA ALA A 21 -8.23 -14.76 15.65
C ALA A 21 -7.86 -16.22 15.94
N ALA A 22 -7.20 -16.50 17.09
CA ALA A 22 -6.85 -17.85 17.51
C ALA A 22 -8.12 -18.72 17.77
N LEU A 23 -9.13 -18.17 18.44
CA LEU A 23 -10.41 -18.86 18.64
C LEU A 23 -11.09 -19.20 17.31
N ARG A 24 -10.94 -18.38 16.28
CA ARG A 24 -11.49 -18.60 14.94
C ARG A 24 -10.81 -19.72 14.17
N LEU A 25 -9.68 -20.23 14.64
CA LEU A 25 -9.08 -21.44 14.06
C LEU A 25 -10.03 -22.67 14.11
N ALA A 26 -10.99 -22.68 15.01
CA ALA A 26 -12.01 -23.75 15.07
C ALA A 26 -13.08 -23.62 13.98
N VAL A 27 -13.23 -22.45 13.34
CA VAL A 27 -14.29 -22.22 12.35
C VAL A 27 -14.12 -23.10 11.12
N ARG A 28 -15.25 -23.60 10.62
CA ARG A 28 -15.39 -24.44 9.42
C ARG A 28 -16.31 -23.74 8.42
N ASN A 29 -16.57 -24.38 7.28
CA ASN A 29 -17.47 -23.93 6.21
C ASN A 29 -17.03 -22.59 5.58
N PRO A 30 -15.93 -22.59 4.83
CA PRO A 30 -15.40 -21.39 4.18
C PRO A 30 -16.38 -20.81 3.14
N GLU A 31 -17.12 -21.63 2.42
CA GLU A 31 -18.12 -21.20 1.41
C GLU A 31 -19.18 -20.29 2.05
N ARG A 32 -19.75 -20.74 3.17
CA ARG A 32 -20.75 -19.96 3.91
C ARG A 32 -20.13 -18.63 4.41
N ARG A 33 -18.91 -18.68 4.97
CA ARG A 33 -18.25 -17.48 5.48
C ARG A 33 -17.94 -16.48 4.36
N GLN A 34 -17.58 -16.98 3.20
CA GLN A 34 -17.34 -16.15 2.02
C GLN A 34 -18.65 -15.51 1.55
N ALA A 35 -19.71 -16.28 1.41
CA ALA A 35 -21.03 -15.77 1.04
C ALA A 35 -21.57 -14.73 2.04
N ASP A 36 -21.41 -14.97 3.36
CA ASP A 36 -21.81 -14.01 4.40
C ASP A 36 -21.10 -12.66 4.25
N ILE A 37 -19.78 -12.66 3.93
CA ILE A 37 -18.99 -11.43 3.72
C ILE A 37 -19.47 -10.68 2.48
N GLU A 38 -19.65 -11.39 1.39
CA GLU A 38 -20.01 -10.83 0.10
C GLU A 38 -21.43 -10.27 0.08
N ALA A 39 -22.37 -10.96 0.72
CA ALA A 39 -23.74 -10.46 0.90
C ALA A 39 -23.82 -9.23 1.82
N ASP A 40 -22.92 -9.14 2.80
CA ASP A 40 -22.87 -8.03 3.76
C ASP A 40 -22.04 -6.83 3.24
N TRP A 41 -21.40 -6.95 2.07
CA TRP A 41 -20.62 -5.87 1.44
C TRP A 41 -21.53 -4.88 0.71
N PRO A 42 -21.30 -3.55 0.85
CA PRO A 42 -22.09 -2.56 0.14
C PRO A 42 -22.04 -2.75 -1.39
N GLY A 43 -23.17 -2.58 -2.06
CA GLY A 43 -23.24 -2.68 -3.53
C GLY A 43 -23.49 -4.08 -4.08
N GLY A 44 -23.26 -5.16 -3.31
CA GLY A 44 -23.54 -6.55 -3.74
C GLY A 44 -22.66 -7.03 -4.91
N ASP A 45 -21.54 -6.37 -5.17
CA ASP A 45 -20.61 -6.63 -6.27
C ASP A 45 -19.25 -7.18 -5.81
N ALA A 46 -19.15 -7.62 -4.57
CA ALA A 46 -17.94 -8.11 -3.93
C ALA A 46 -17.61 -9.56 -4.21
N VAL A 47 -16.31 -9.87 -4.28
CA VAL A 47 -15.74 -11.22 -4.23
C VAL A 47 -14.59 -11.22 -3.22
N ALA A 48 -14.63 -12.14 -2.24
CA ALA A 48 -13.59 -12.25 -1.24
C ALA A 48 -12.47 -13.18 -1.69
N PHE A 49 -11.22 -12.70 -1.63
CA PHE A 49 -10.00 -13.39 -2.04
C PHE A 49 -9.00 -13.56 -0.90
N LEU A 50 -7.96 -14.37 -1.13
CA LEU A 50 -6.84 -14.56 -0.19
C LEU A 50 -6.01 -13.28 -0.02
N SER A 51 -5.85 -12.51 -1.09
CA SER A 51 -5.10 -11.23 -1.13
C SER A 51 -5.51 -10.41 -2.36
N VAL A 52 -5.18 -9.10 -2.37
CA VAL A 52 -5.35 -8.25 -3.57
C VAL A 52 -4.63 -8.86 -4.77
N ARG A 53 -3.41 -9.37 -4.58
CA ARG A 53 -2.66 -10.03 -5.65
C ARG A 53 -3.38 -11.27 -6.20
N SER A 54 -4.05 -12.04 -5.34
CA SER A 54 -4.90 -13.17 -5.77
C SER A 54 -6.11 -12.69 -6.56
N ALA A 55 -6.77 -11.62 -6.12
CA ALA A 55 -7.89 -11.01 -6.85
C ALA A 55 -7.45 -10.48 -8.22
N PHE A 56 -6.30 -9.78 -8.26
CA PHE A 56 -5.72 -9.28 -9.50
C PHE A 56 -5.30 -10.41 -10.46
N THR A 57 -4.74 -11.52 -9.93
CA THR A 57 -4.45 -12.72 -10.70
C THR A 57 -5.73 -13.30 -11.33
N ALA A 58 -6.83 -13.43 -10.55
CA ALA A 58 -8.12 -13.90 -11.08
C ALA A 58 -8.69 -12.95 -12.13
N LEU A 59 -8.54 -11.65 -11.95
CA LEU A 59 -8.97 -10.65 -12.92
C LEU A 59 -8.23 -10.82 -14.25
N LEU A 60 -6.89 -10.87 -14.23
CA LEU A 60 -6.09 -11.01 -15.46
C LEU A 60 -6.33 -12.35 -16.17
N GLU A 61 -6.62 -13.41 -15.42
CA GLU A 61 -7.04 -14.69 -15.98
C GLU A 61 -8.45 -14.60 -16.61
N ALA A 62 -9.36 -13.81 -16.03
CA ALA A 62 -10.75 -13.69 -16.48
C ALA A 62 -10.94 -12.84 -17.73
N VAL A 63 -10.09 -11.82 -17.95
CA VAL A 63 -10.25 -10.88 -19.08
C VAL A 63 -9.84 -11.46 -20.43
N HIS A 64 -8.99 -12.51 -20.47
CA HIS A 64 -8.56 -13.20 -21.69
C HIS A 64 -8.07 -12.26 -22.81
N TRP A 65 -7.29 -11.23 -22.46
CA TRP A 65 -6.73 -10.32 -23.45
C TRP A 65 -5.68 -11.00 -24.33
N PRO A 66 -5.47 -10.52 -25.56
CA PRO A 66 -4.39 -11.01 -26.41
C PRO A 66 -3.01 -10.88 -25.72
N ALA A 67 -2.08 -11.76 -26.05
CA ALA A 67 -0.70 -11.64 -25.60
C ALA A 67 -0.13 -10.27 -26.01
N ARG A 68 0.74 -9.71 -25.16
CA ARG A 68 1.32 -8.37 -25.30
C ARG A 68 0.32 -7.21 -25.15
N SER A 69 -0.93 -7.47 -24.68
CA SER A 69 -1.80 -6.38 -24.24
C SER A 69 -1.13 -5.55 -23.15
N GLU A 70 -1.30 -4.24 -23.26
CA GLU A 70 -0.68 -3.29 -22.33
C GLU A 70 -1.66 -2.89 -21.23
N ILE A 71 -1.12 -2.75 -20.01
CA ILE A 71 -1.80 -2.18 -18.85
C ILE A 71 -0.99 -0.99 -18.39
N LEU A 72 -1.56 0.21 -18.48
CA LEU A 72 -0.96 1.40 -17.89
C LEU A 72 -1.02 1.26 -16.37
N VAL A 73 0.08 1.53 -15.67
CA VAL A 73 0.20 1.33 -14.22
C VAL A 73 0.81 2.58 -13.59
N THR A 74 0.24 3.11 -12.51
CA THR A 74 0.88 4.21 -11.78
C THR A 74 2.31 3.85 -11.40
N GLY A 75 3.26 4.76 -11.69
CA GLY A 75 4.70 4.54 -11.59
C GLY A 75 5.19 4.17 -10.19
N ILE A 76 4.43 4.50 -9.14
CA ILE A 76 4.68 4.05 -7.76
C ILE A 76 3.75 2.89 -7.45
N ASN A 77 4.32 1.71 -7.20
CA ASN A 77 3.53 0.50 -6.89
C ASN A 77 4.38 -0.53 -6.13
N ILE A 78 3.85 -1.73 -5.93
CA ILE A 78 4.62 -2.89 -5.47
C ILE A 78 5.11 -3.70 -6.68
N SER A 79 6.34 -4.20 -6.63
CA SER A 79 6.96 -4.96 -7.72
C SER A 79 6.16 -6.19 -8.15
N ASP A 80 5.40 -6.80 -7.24
CA ASP A 80 4.60 -7.99 -7.56
C ASP A 80 3.48 -7.70 -8.57
N MET A 81 2.97 -6.46 -8.67
CA MET A 81 1.89 -6.15 -9.62
C MET A 81 2.38 -6.22 -11.07
N ALA A 82 3.54 -5.63 -11.38
CA ALA A 82 4.16 -5.75 -12.70
C ALA A 82 4.49 -7.22 -13.02
N ARG A 83 5.07 -7.96 -12.08
CA ARG A 83 5.38 -9.39 -12.25
C ARG A 83 4.13 -10.25 -12.53
N ILE A 84 3.00 -9.94 -11.90
CA ILE A 84 1.73 -10.63 -12.19
C ILE A 84 1.27 -10.31 -13.61
N ILE A 85 1.30 -9.05 -14.04
CA ILE A 85 0.96 -8.63 -15.41
C ILE A 85 1.81 -9.42 -16.42
N GLU A 86 3.13 -9.41 -16.25
CA GLU A 86 4.08 -10.08 -17.12
C GLU A 86 3.90 -11.61 -17.15
N SER A 87 3.47 -12.22 -16.03
CA SER A 87 3.22 -13.67 -15.96
C SER A 87 2.05 -14.15 -16.84
N PHE A 88 1.18 -13.23 -17.26
CA PHE A 88 0.10 -13.48 -18.24
C PHE A 88 0.52 -13.15 -19.67
N GLY A 89 1.77 -12.77 -19.92
CA GLY A 89 2.25 -12.32 -21.22
C GLY A 89 1.77 -10.92 -21.62
N TYR A 90 1.27 -10.13 -20.64
CA TYR A 90 0.90 -8.73 -20.80
C TYR A 90 2.09 -7.83 -20.48
N VAL A 91 1.99 -6.55 -20.82
CA VAL A 91 3.04 -5.55 -20.61
C VAL A 91 2.55 -4.52 -19.59
N ALA A 92 3.32 -4.31 -18.54
CA ALA A 92 3.10 -3.21 -17.60
C ALA A 92 3.78 -1.94 -18.14
N VAL A 93 2.99 -0.92 -18.43
CA VAL A 93 3.48 0.37 -18.95
C VAL A 93 3.35 1.39 -17.83
N PRO A 94 4.46 1.85 -17.22
CA PRO A 94 4.40 2.80 -16.12
C PRO A 94 3.97 4.18 -16.61
N VAL A 95 3.22 4.89 -15.75
CA VAL A 95 2.80 6.29 -15.91
C VAL A 95 3.20 7.05 -14.67
N ASP A 96 3.84 8.20 -14.81
CA ASP A 96 4.22 9.05 -13.70
C ASP A 96 3.00 9.56 -12.92
N VAL A 97 3.22 9.96 -11.68
CA VAL A 97 2.19 10.48 -10.79
C VAL A 97 2.60 11.87 -10.30
N ASP A 98 1.61 12.70 -10.06
CA ASP A 98 1.81 14.01 -9.44
C ASP A 98 2.18 13.85 -7.96
N PRO A 99 3.22 14.51 -7.44
CA PRO A 99 3.64 14.34 -6.06
C PRO A 99 2.61 14.78 -5.01
N ALA A 100 1.83 15.81 -5.31
CA ALA A 100 0.87 16.38 -4.36
C ALA A 100 -0.44 15.59 -4.30
N THR A 101 -0.92 15.10 -5.44
CA THR A 101 -2.21 14.39 -5.53
C THR A 101 -2.04 12.88 -5.62
N LEU A 102 -0.85 12.38 -6.03
CA LEU A 102 -0.56 11.00 -6.40
C LEU A 102 -1.48 10.47 -7.53
N ALA A 103 -2.11 11.39 -8.26
CA ALA A 103 -2.86 11.09 -9.46
C ALA A 103 -1.91 10.74 -10.62
N PRO A 104 -2.31 9.81 -11.52
CA PRO A 104 -1.56 9.58 -12.74
C PRO A 104 -1.56 10.85 -13.61
N ASP A 105 -0.43 11.11 -14.28
CA ASP A 105 -0.31 12.20 -15.24
C ASP A 105 -1.20 11.89 -16.47
N LEU A 106 -2.27 12.66 -16.64
CA LEU A 106 -3.28 12.42 -17.69
C LEU A 106 -2.73 12.66 -19.10
N ALA A 107 -1.79 13.59 -19.27
CA ALA A 107 -1.17 13.83 -20.56
C ALA A 107 -0.32 12.60 -20.94
N GLU A 108 0.49 12.11 -20.02
CA GLU A 108 1.29 10.90 -20.22
C GLU A 108 0.40 9.65 -20.43
N VAL A 109 -0.72 9.53 -19.71
CA VAL A 109 -1.71 8.46 -19.94
C VAL A 109 -2.22 8.54 -21.38
N SER A 110 -2.63 9.73 -21.84
CA SER A 110 -3.15 9.92 -23.20
C SER A 110 -2.13 9.55 -24.27
N ASP A 111 -0.88 9.97 -24.08
CA ASP A 111 0.21 9.70 -25.04
C ASP A 111 0.58 8.22 -25.10
N LYS A 112 0.41 7.48 -24.00
CA LYS A 112 0.73 6.06 -23.92
C LYS A 112 -0.42 5.12 -24.31
N ILE A 113 -1.63 5.64 -24.53
CA ILE A 113 -2.73 4.82 -25.02
C ILE A 113 -2.49 4.46 -26.47
N GLY A 114 -2.37 3.16 -26.76
CA GLY A 114 -2.18 2.62 -28.11
C GLY A 114 -3.14 1.46 -28.42
N PRO A 115 -3.04 0.88 -29.62
CA PRO A 115 -3.90 -0.23 -30.06
C PRO A 115 -3.78 -1.50 -29.19
N ALA A 116 -2.66 -1.65 -28.45
CA ALA A 116 -2.43 -2.76 -27.54
C ALA A 116 -2.95 -2.49 -26.13
N THR A 117 -3.23 -1.25 -25.77
CA THR A 117 -3.68 -0.86 -24.42
C THR A 117 -5.08 -1.41 -24.14
N ARG A 118 -5.26 -2.09 -22.99
CA ARG A 118 -6.52 -2.73 -22.59
C ARG A 118 -7.02 -2.28 -21.24
N GLY A 119 -6.15 -1.75 -20.38
CA GLY A 119 -6.55 -1.33 -19.05
C GLY A 119 -5.59 -0.32 -18.43
N ILE A 120 -6.08 0.31 -17.36
CA ILE A 120 -5.34 1.24 -16.53
C ILE A 120 -5.49 0.80 -15.07
N MET A 121 -4.37 0.67 -14.35
CA MET A 121 -4.35 0.36 -12.92
C MET A 121 -3.82 1.57 -12.14
N VAL A 122 -4.66 2.10 -11.26
CA VAL A 122 -4.34 3.23 -10.37
C VAL A 122 -4.21 2.73 -8.94
N ALA A 123 -3.08 3.02 -8.30
CA ALA A 123 -2.88 2.73 -6.88
C ALA A 123 -3.28 3.93 -6.02
N GLN A 124 -4.20 3.71 -5.07
CA GLN A 124 -4.54 4.66 -4.01
C GLN A 124 -3.49 4.52 -2.89
N LEU A 125 -2.50 5.43 -2.90
CA LEU A 125 -1.28 5.29 -2.12
C LEU A 125 -1.40 5.92 -0.72
N PHE A 126 -0.65 5.35 0.23
CA PHE A 126 -0.36 5.85 1.58
C PHE A 126 -1.59 6.12 2.48
N GLY A 127 -2.77 5.66 2.07
CA GLY A 127 -4.02 5.90 2.79
C GLY A 127 -4.75 7.16 2.34
N GLY A 128 -4.30 7.76 1.25
CA GLY A 128 -4.99 8.85 0.59
C GLY A 128 -5.97 8.38 -0.48
N TYR A 129 -6.86 9.26 -0.88
CA TYR A 129 -7.81 9.05 -1.96
C TYR A 129 -7.56 10.08 -3.07
N THR A 130 -7.15 9.60 -4.22
CA THR A 130 -6.94 10.39 -5.42
C THR A 130 -8.22 10.41 -6.24
N ASP A 131 -8.67 11.58 -6.69
CA ASP A 131 -9.78 11.68 -7.62
C ASP A 131 -9.36 11.15 -9.00
N ILE A 132 -10.01 10.07 -9.42
CA ILE A 132 -9.76 9.43 -10.72
C ILE A 132 -10.83 9.78 -11.77
N THR A 133 -11.76 10.70 -11.46
CA THR A 133 -12.84 11.07 -12.38
C THR A 133 -12.34 11.48 -13.76
N PRO A 134 -11.32 12.35 -13.91
CA PRO A 134 -10.79 12.71 -15.22
C PRO A 134 -10.19 11.50 -15.99
N LEU A 135 -9.57 10.58 -15.27
CA LEU A 135 -9.04 9.35 -15.84
C LEU A 135 -10.17 8.42 -16.33
N LEU A 136 -11.29 8.35 -15.61
CA LEU A 136 -12.43 7.52 -16.00
C LEU A 136 -13.03 7.97 -17.33
N ASP A 137 -13.10 9.29 -17.57
CA ASP A 137 -13.60 9.83 -18.83
C ASP A 137 -12.67 9.48 -19.99
N LEU A 138 -11.35 9.63 -19.79
CA LEU A 138 -10.36 9.23 -20.78
C LEU A 138 -10.44 7.71 -21.07
N ALA A 139 -10.51 6.89 -20.04
CA ALA A 139 -10.58 5.44 -20.17
C ALA A 139 -11.84 4.96 -20.93
N ARG A 140 -13.00 5.59 -20.66
CA ARG A 140 -14.25 5.29 -21.38
C ARG A 140 -14.13 5.58 -22.87
N ASN A 141 -13.53 6.71 -23.26
CA ASN A 141 -13.34 7.09 -24.65
C ASN A 141 -12.46 6.07 -25.43
N HIS A 142 -11.59 5.36 -24.72
CA HIS A 142 -10.69 4.36 -25.30
C HIS A 142 -11.09 2.91 -24.96
N HIS A 143 -12.25 2.68 -24.35
CA HIS A 143 -12.75 1.36 -23.93
C HIS A 143 -11.77 0.57 -23.05
N LEU A 144 -11.06 1.26 -22.14
CA LEU A 144 -10.09 0.67 -21.25
C LEU A 144 -10.75 0.23 -19.92
N LEU A 145 -10.34 -0.92 -19.40
CA LEU A 145 -10.73 -1.38 -18.08
C LEU A 145 -9.99 -0.59 -17.00
N VAL A 146 -10.70 0.04 -16.08
CA VAL A 146 -10.10 0.79 -14.98
C VAL A 146 -10.08 -0.05 -13.71
N ILE A 147 -8.86 -0.29 -13.19
CA ILE A 147 -8.59 -1.07 -12.00
C ILE A 147 -8.06 -0.13 -10.91
N GLU A 148 -8.77 -0.03 -9.80
CA GLU A 148 -8.38 0.79 -8.65
C GLU A 148 -7.79 -0.11 -7.55
N ASP A 149 -6.47 -0.04 -7.33
CA ASP A 149 -5.81 -0.71 -6.22
C ASP A 149 -5.92 0.15 -4.96
N SER A 150 -6.99 -0.06 -4.20
CA SER A 150 -7.27 0.58 -2.91
C SER A 150 -6.71 -0.24 -1.71
N ALA A 151 -5.66 -1.03 -1.92
CA ALA A 151 -5.06 -1.86 -0.86
C ALA A 151 -4.52 -1.05 0.33
N GLN A 152 -4.33 0.25 0.18
CA GLN A 152 -3.83 1.15 1.22
C GLN A 152 -4.89 2.17 1.69
N ALA A 153 -6.02 2.28 1.00
CA ALA A 153 -7.01 3.34 1.20
C ALA A 153 -8.30 2.86 1.92
N PHE A 154 -8.36 1.62 2.39
CA PHE A 154 -9.51 1.15 3.16
C PHE A 154 -9.65 1.94 4.46
N THR A 155 -10.87 2.35 4.77
CA THR A 155 -11.24 3.02 6.03
C THR A 155 -12.12 2.11 6.87
N THR A 156 -13.42 2.18 6.66
CA THR A 156 -14.44 1.27 7.20
C THR A 156 -15.46 0.98 6.11
N LYS A 157 -16.23 -0.08 6.30
CA LYS A 157 -17.29 -0.45 5.37
C LYS A 157 -18.35 0.66 5.20
N SER A 158 -18.70 1.35 6.30
CA SER A 158 -19.67 2.45 6.29
C SER A 158 -19.17 3.76 5.69
N ALA A 159 -17.86 3.93 5.57
CA ALA A 159 -17.23 5.15 5.03
C ALA A 159 -16.70 4.96 3.60
N LEU A 160 -17.00 3.84 2.96
CA LEU A 160 -16.63 3.60 1.56
C LEU A 160 -17.36 4.57 0.64
N LEU A 161 -16.60 5.13 -0.30
CA LEU A 161 -17.18 5.89 -1.41
C LEU A 161 -17.81 4.93 -2.41
N PRO A 162 -18.84 5.36 -3.15
CA PRO A 162 -19.36 4.61 -4.29
C PRO A 162 -18.22 4.25 -5.24
N ARG A 163 -18.21 3.02 -5.75
CA ARG A 163 -17.22 2.61 -6.74
C ARG A 163 -17.49 3.33 -8.06
N GLN A 164 -16.44 3.88 -8.66
CA GLN A 164 -16.49 4.54 -9.97
C GLN A 164 -15.72 3.75 -11.05
N SER A 165 -14.67 3.03 -10.63
CA SER A 165 -13.86 2.15 -11.50
C SER A 165 -14.60 0.85 -11.84
N ASP A 166 -14.13 0.11 -12.85
CA ASP A 166 -14.69 -1.20 -13.22
C ASP A 166 -14.41 -2.24 -12.13
N VAL A 167 -13.19 -2.20 -11.58
CA VAL A 167 -12.73 -3.08 -10.50
C VAL A 167 -12.03 -2.27 -9.42
N ARG A 168 -12.40 -2.48 -8.15
CA ARG A 168 -11.71 -1.88 -7.01
C ARG A 168 -11.28 -2.96 -6.00
N LEU A 169 -10.04 -2.88 -5.54
CA LEU A 169 -9.40 -3.92 -4.75
C LEU A 169 -9.02 -3.42 -3.35
N PHE A 170 -9.52 -4.06 -2.29
CA PHE A 170 -9.19 -3.76 -0.89
C PHE A 170 -8.40 -4.88 -0.24
N SER A 171 -7.39 -4.52 0.56
CA SER A 171 -6.51 -5.46 1.25
C SER A 171 -6.71 -5.44 2.76
N PHE A 172 -6.77 -6.64 3.35
CA PHE A 172 -6.81 -6.87 4.81
C PHE A 172 -5.57 -7.68 5.26
N GLY A 173 -4.46 -7.50 4.53
CA GLY A 173 -3.17 -8.08 4.86
C GLY A 173 -2.62 -7.59 6.19
N LEU A 174 -1.50 -8.18 6.63
CA LEU A 174 -0.95 -8.02 7.98
C LEU A 174 -0.80 -6.55 8.44
N LEU A 175 -0.27 -5.69 7.58
CA LEU A 175 0.01 -4.28 7.92
C LEU A 175 -1.13 -3.33 7.51
N LYS A 176 -2.26 -3.85 7.03
CA LYS A 176 -3.34 -3.02 6.50
C LYS A 176 -4.32 -2.58 7.57
N THR A 177 -5.03 -1.49 7.30
CA THR A 177 -6.16 -1.03 8.11
C THR A 177 -7.22 -2.14 8.16
N GLY A 178 -7.81 -2.37 9.32
CA GLY A 178 -8.81 -3.42 9.52
C GLY A 178 -8.27 -4.84 9.29
N THR A 179 -6.97 -5.06 9.49
CA THR A 179 -6.30 -6.33 9.14
C THR A 179 -7.00 -7.57 9.69
N ALA A 180 -7.15 -8.57 8.83
CA ALA A 180 -7.57 -9.94 9.17
C ALA A 180 -6.42 -10.96 9.00
N LEU A 181 -5.16 -10.46 9.00
CA LEU A 181 -3.93 -11.22 8.75
C LEU A 181 -3.84 -11.82 7.35
N GLY A 182 -4.63 -11.31 6.45
CA GLY A 182 -4.81 -11.73 5.06
C GLY A 182 -6.22 -11.41 4.60
N GLY A 183 -6.52 -11.78 3.36
CA GLY A 183 -7.81 -11.49 2.75
C GLY A 183 -7.80 -10.22 1.92
N ALA A 184 -8.70 -10.19 0.97
CA ALA A 184 -8.99 -9.04 0.13
C ALA A 184 -10.47 -9.10 -0.29
N ILE A 185 -11.00 -7.94 -0.66
CA ILE A 185 -12.29 -7.81 -1.33
C ILE A 185 -12.03 -7.17 -2.69
N ALA A 186 -12.55 -7.77 -3.75
CA ALA A 186 -12.65 -7.18 -5.07
C ALA A 186 -14.10 -6.78 -5.32
N GLU A 187 -14.35 -5.50 -5.53
CA GLU A 187 -15.61 -5.00 -6.10
C GLU A 187 -15.49 -5.05 -7.62
N VAL A 188 -16.42 -5.71 -8.28
CA VAL A 188 -16.39 -5.92 -9.74
C VAL A 188 -17.75 -5.56 -10.33
N GLY A 189 -17.79 -4.50 -11.14
CA GLY A 189 -19.03 -3.94 -11.68
C GLY A 189 -19.73 -4.84 -12.67
N ASP A 190 -18.98 -5.42 -13.62
CA ASP A 190 -19.55 -6.35 -14.58
C ASP A 190 -19.89 -7.71 -13.93
N PRO A 191 -21.17 -8.11 -13.90
CA PRO A 191 -21.58 -9.39 -13.32
C PRO A 191 -20.98 -10.61 -14.04
N LYS A 192 -20.66 -10.50 -15.34
CA LYS A 192 -20.05 -11.60 -16.11
C LYS A 192 -18.59 -11.76 -15.72
N LEU A 193 -17.85 -10.65 -15.63
CA LEU A 193 -16.45 -10.65 -15.17
C LEU A 193 -16.36 -11.15 -13.74
N ARG A 194 -17.23 -10.66 -12.84
CA ARG A 194 -17.32 -11.11 -11.45
C ARG A 194 -17.54 -12.62 -11.34
N ARG A 195 -18.46 -13.18 -12.12
CA ARG A 195 -18.72 -14.62 -12.15
C ARG A 195 -17.49 -15.41 -12.61
N ARG A 196 -16.83 -14.99 -13.68
CA ARG A 196 -15.60 -15.64 -14.18
C ARG A 196 -14.49 -15.62 -13.12
N MET A 197 -14.27 -14.48 -12.47
CA MET A 197 -13.28 -14.40 -11.39
C MET A 197 -13.59 -15.35 -10.24
N ARG A 198 -14.88 -15.58 -9.93
CA ARG A 198 -15.32 -16.56 -8.95
C ARG A 198 -15.04 -17.99 -9.42
N GLU A 199 -15.43 -18.36 -10.62
CA GLU A 199 -15.20 -19.67 -11.22
C GLU A 199 -13.71 -20.04 -11.24
N ILE A 200 -12.84 -19.07 -11.60
CA ILE A 200 -11.39 -19.22 -11.57
C ILE A 200 -10.91 -19.48 -10.11
N GLN A 201 -11.38 -18.69 -9.16
CA GLN A 201 -11.01 -18.89 -7.75
C GLN A 201 -11.47 -20.26 -7.22
N ASP A 202 -12.66 -20.72 -7.59
CA ASP A 202 -13.23 -22.00 -7.15
C ASP A 202 -12.38 -23.18 -7.63
N GLY A 203 -11.68 -23.05 -8.75
CA GLY A 203 -10.71 -24.02 -9.25
C GLY A 203 -9.37 -24.04 -8.49
N TRP A 204 -9.10 -23.08 -7.60
CA TRP A 204 -7.84 -23.01 -6.86
C TRP A 204 -7.85 -23.86 -5.59
N SER A 205 -6.68 -24.34 -5.19
CA SER A 205 -6.50 -25.04 -3.90
C SER A 205 -6.81 -24.13 -2.72
N ARG A 206 -7.31 -24.67 -1.65
CA ARG A 206 -7.60 -23.90 -0.43
C ARG A 206 -6.35 -23.72 0.44
N GLN A 207 -6.16 -22.53 0.99
CA GLN A 207 -5.11 -22.25 1.97
C GLN A 207 -5.21 -23.20 3.16
N ARG A 208 -4.10 -23.80 3.57
CA ARG A 208 -4.03 -24.65 4.75
C ARG A 208 -4.29 -23.85 6.03
N ARG A 209 -5.14 -24.35 6.92
CA ARG A 209 -5.43 -23.72 8.24
C ARG A 209 -4.15 -23.56 9.07
N ALA A 210 -3.21 -24.50 9.00
CA ALA A 210 -1.91 -24.43 9.67
C ALA A 210 -1.10 -23.21 9.21
N THR A 211 -1.15 -22.87 7.92
CA THR A 211 -0.50 -21.65 7.39
C THR A 211 -1.07 -20.38 8.04
N TYR A 212 -2.38 -20.32 8.21
CA TYR A 212 -3.03 -19.18 8.88
C TYR A 212 -2.72 -19.16 10.38
N ALA A 213 -2.72 -20.33 11.05
CA ALA A 213 -2.32 -20.45 12.46
C ALA A 213 -0.87 -19.95 12.69
N GLY A 214 0.05 -20.31 11.80
CA GLY A 214 1.42 -19.79 11.85
C GLY A 214 1.48 -18.27 11.72
N LYS A 215 0.61 -17.65 10.91
CA LYS A 215 0.49 -16.18 10.85
C LYS A 215 0.00 -15.60 12.18
N ILE A 216 -0.98 -16.20 12.83
CA ILE A 216 -1.49 -15.74 14.14
C ILE A 216 -0.37 -15.79 15.19
N ALA A 217 0.37 -16.90 15.29
CA ALA A 217 1.48 -17.03 16.23
C ALA A 217 2.55 -15.95 16.00
N LYS A 218 2.88 -15.69 14.75
CA LYS A 218 3.81 -14.63 14.36
C LYS A 218 3.33 -13.24 14.77
N VAL A 219 2.06 -12.95 14.53
CA VAL A 219 1.43 -11.66 14.87
C VAL A 219 1.37 -11.47 16.38
N PHE A 220 1.11 -12.51 17.13
CA PHE A 220 1.15 -12.47 18.58
C PHE A 220 2.51 -11.95 19.08
N MET A 221 3.62 -12.49 18.57
CA MET A 221 4.97 -12.00 18.89
C MET A 221 5.15 -10.53 18.46
N MET A 222 4.69 -10.16 17.28
CA MET A 222 4.82 -8.78 16.78
C MET A 222 4.04 -7.78 17.65
N VAL A 223 2.83 -8.11 18.09
CA VAL A 223 2.03 -7.26 18.99
C VAL A 223 2.72 -7.06 20.34
N MET A 224 3.42 -8.07 20.86
CA MET A 224 4.22 -7.94 22.07
C MET A 224 5.41 -7.01 21.88
N LEU A 225 6.04 -7.02 20.71
CA LEU A 225 7.24 -6.22 20.40
C LEU A 225 6.95 -4.77 20.02
N GLN A 226 5.72 -4.41 19.65
CA GLN A 226 5.43 -3.07 19.10
C GLN A 226 5.28 -1.95 20.13
N ARG A 227 5.44 -2.24 21.44
CA ARG A 227 5.51 -1.20 22.48
C ARG A 227 6.89 -0.55 22.46
N PRO A 228 7.03 0.78 22.63
CA PRO A 228 8.33 1.47 22.51
C PRO A 228 9.47 0.87 23.35
N ALA A 229 9.19 0.45 24.59
CA ALA A 229 10.19 -0.16 25.45
C ALA A 229 10.66 -1.53 24.97
N THR A 230 9.73 -2.42 24.60
CA THR A 230 10.06 -3.76 24.07
C THR A 230 10.68 -3.70 22.68
N TYR A 231 10.23 -2.74 21.85
CA TYR A 231 10.82 -2.49 20.54
C TYR A 231 12.24 -1.93 20.66
N GLY A 232 12.50 -1.03 21.60
CA GLY A 232 13.85 -0.52 21.89
C GLY A 232 14.83 -1.63 22.33
N LEU A 233 14.38 -2.55 23.20
CA LEU A 233 15.18 -3.72 23.56
C LEU A 233 15.45 -4.63 22.35
N PHE A 234 14.40 -4.95 21.58
CA PHE A 234 14.51 -5.74 20.36
C PHE A 234 15.47 -5.13 19.34
N SER A 235 15.38 -3.80 19.11
CA SER A 235 16.27 -3.09 18.20
C SER A 235 17.74 -3.19 18.61
N ARG A 236 18.04 -3.04 19.91
CA ARG A 236 19.40 -3.21 20.44
C ARG A 236 19.94 -4.64 20.27
N LEU A 237 19.09 -5.63 20.50
CA LEU A 237 19.47 -7.04 20.27
C LEU A 237 19.77 -7.30 18.79
N CYS A 238 18.97 -6.74 17.88
CA CYS A 238 19.24 -6.82 16.44
C CYS A 238 20.61 -6.21 16.08
N VAL A 239 20.91 -5.02 16.60
CA VAL A 239 22.21 -4.36 16.37
C VAL A 239 23.36 -5.19 16.91
N ALA A 240 23.21 -5.78 18.12
CA ALA A 240 24.24 -6.62 18.73
C ALA A 240 24.57 -7.87 17.89
N VAL A 241 23.63 -8.37 17.07
CA VAL A 241 23.86 -9.49 16.13
C VAL A 241 24.13 -9.02 14.70
N GLY A 242 24.49 -7.76 14.49
CA GLY A 242 24.84 -7.20 13.18
C GLY A 242 23.67 -7.01 12.21
N SER A 243 22.43 -6.89 12.73
CA SER A 243 21.23 -6.71 11.91
C SER A 243 20.48 -5.45 12.31
N SER A 244 19.57 -4.95 11.44
CA SER A 244 18.66 -3.87 11.80
C SER A 244 17.28 -4.43 12.17
N SER A 245 16.60 -3.79 13.14
CA SER A 245 15.21 -4.12 13.50
C SER A 245 14.30 -4.07 12.28
N GLY A 246 14.47 -3.07 11.41
CA GLY A 246 13.71 -2.94 10.17
C GLY A 246 13.93 -4.11 9.19
N ALA A 247 15.15 -4.62 9.03
CA ALA A 247 15.44 -5.79 8.18
C ALA A 247 14.75 -7.06 8.72
N VAL A 248 14.82 -7.27 10.05
CA VAL A 248 14.15 -8.40 10.69
C VAL A 248 12.64 -8.28 10.54
N VAL A 249 12.04 -7.13 10.85
CA VAL A 249 10.59 -6.90 10.71
C VAL A 249 10.15 -7.10 9.27
N ARG A 250 10.88 -6.58 8.27
CA ARG A 250 10.57 -6.81 6.85
C ARG A 250 10.54 -8.30 6.49
N LYS A 251 11.53 -9.09 6.93
CA LYS A 251 11.54 -10.55 6.73
C LYS A 251 10.31 -11.23 7.33
N PHE A 252 9.84 -10.71 8.47
CA PHE A 252 8.64 -11.22 9.13
C PHE A 252 7.33 -10.73 8.50
N THR A 253 7.26 -9.55 7.92
CA THR A 253 6.04 -8.95 7.37
C THR A 253 5.81 -9.27 5.89
N ARG A 254 6.81 -9.73 5.16
CA ARG A 254 6.64 -10.18 3.77
C ARG A 254 5.57 -11.26 3.66
N GLY A 255 4.51 -10.94 2.91
CA GLY A 255 3.37 -11.85 2.74
C GLY A 255 3.65 -13.00 1.79
N PHE A 256 4.44 -12.74 0.73
CA PHE A 256 4.89 -13.71 -0.26
C PHE A 256 6.40 -13.56 -0.44
N GLY A 257 7.10 -14.67 -0.67
CA GLY A 257 8.55 -14.65 -0.84
C GLY A 257 9.00 -13.90 -2.10
N SER A 258 10.25 -13.42 -2.11
CA SER A 258 10.92 -12.84 -3.28
C SER A 258 11.38 -13.91 -4.28
N GLY A 259 10.73 -15.06 -4.29
CA GLY A 259 11.09 -16.18 -5.13
C GLY A 259 10.74 -15.95 -6.60
N ASP A 260 10.99 -16.98 -7.40
CA ASP A 260 10.60 -17.09 -8.79
C ASP A 260 9.11 -16.77 -9.00
N THR A 261 8.77 -16.24 -10.18
CA THR A 261 7.40 -15.88 -10.57
C THR A 261 6.45 -17.07 -10.51
N THR A 262 6.91 -18.27 -10.85
CA THR A 262 6.12 -19.51 -10.75
C THR A 262 5.73 -19.81 -9.31
N ALA A 263 6.67 -19.67 -8.38
CA ALA A 263 6.39 -19.83 -6.95
C ALA A 263 5.43 -18.77 -6.42
N LEU A 264 5.56 -17.52 -6.87
CA LEU A 264 4.61 -16.43 -6.57
C LEU A 264 3.21 -16.80 -7.05
N MET A 265 3.05 -17.14 -8.33
CA MET A 265 1.75 -17.46 -8.93
C MET A 265 1.08 -18.65 -8.25
N ARG A 266 1.84 -19.70 -7.88
CA ARG A 266 1.33 -20.83 -7.08
C ARG A 266 0.83 -20.40 -5.70
N ALA A 267 1.51 -19.48 -5.04
CA ALA A 267 1.12 -18.97 -3.74
C ALA A 267 -0.10 -18.06 -3.81
N LEU A 268 -0.31 -17.35 -4.93
CA LEU A 268 -1.46 -16.46 -5.17
C LEU A 268 -2.73 -17.23 -5.54
N ARG A 269 -2.60 -18.35 -6.29
CA ARG A 269 -3.73 -19.19 -6.72
C ARG A 269 -4.22 -20.10 -5.60
N GLN A 270 -4.68 -19.47 -4.52
CA GLN A 270 -5.30 -20.14 -3.38
C GLN A 270 -6.56 -19.44 -2.94
N GLN A 271 -7.56 -20.23 -2.57
CA GLN A 271 -8.78 -19.75 -1.89
C GLN A 271 -8.47 -19.44 -0.41
N PRO A 272 -9.13 -18.45 0.21
CA PRO A 272 -8.99 -18.18 1.64
C PRO A 272 -9.55 -19.34 2.47
N CYS A 273 -8.89 -19.65 3.62
CA CYS A 273 -9.41 -20.66 4.56
C CYS A 273 -10.52 -20.09 5.45
N ALA A 274 -11.37 -20.97 6.02
CA ALA A 274 -12.49 -20.58 6.87
C ALA A 274 -12.08 -19.70 8.07
N PRO A 275 -10.99 -19.94 8.80
CA PRO A 275 -10.55 -19.06 9.89
C PRO A 275 -10.23 -17.64 9.42
N LEU A 276 -9.58 -17.48 8.26
CA LEU A 276 -9.29 -16.17 7.69
C LEU A 276 -10.57 -15.43 7.34
N LEU A 277 -11.51 -16.09 6.65
CA LEU A 277 -12.81 -15.50 6.31
C LEU A 277 -13.62 -15.13 7.55
N ALA A 278 -13.60 -15.96 8.59
CA ALA A 278 -14.26 -15.65 9.86
C ALA A 278 -13.64 -14.43 10.56
N MET A 279 -12.32 -14.28 10.48
CA MET A 279 -11.62 -13.10 11.01
C MET A 279 -11.95 -11.86 10.19
N LEU A 280 -11.94 -11.98 8.87
CA LEU A 280 -12.27 -10.87 7.94
C LEU A 280 -13.71 -10.38 8.18
N GLY A 281 -14.69 -11.28 8.16
CA GLY A 281 -16.09 -10.90 8.40
C GLY A 281 -16.31 -10.28 9.78
N TRP A 282 -15.59 -10.75 10.80
CA TRP A 282 -15.65 -10.16 12.13
C TRP A 282 -15.02 -8.75 12.15
N ARG A 283 -13.84 -8.56 11.56
CA ARG A 283 -13.20 -7.24 11.47
C ARG A 283 -14.07 -6.23 10.73
N LEU A 284 -14.65 -6.61 9.60
CA LEU A 284 -15.54 -5.76 8.81
C LEU A 284 -16.80 -5.32 9.55
N LYS A 285 -17.27 -6.13 10.53
CA LYS A 285 -18.45 -5.82 11.36
C LYS A 285 -18.14 -5.00 12.60
N THR A 286 -16.93 -5.13 13.15
CA THR A 286 -16.57 -4.54 14.44
C THR A 286 -15.65 -3.33 14.34
N ASP A 287 -15.12 -3.01 13.16
CA ASP A 287 -14.29 -1.83 12.95
C ASP A 287 -15.19 -0.59 12.82
N ASP A 288 -15.12 0.29 13.82
CA ASP A 288 -15.89 1.54 13.90
C ASP A 288 -15.17 2.73 13.27
N GLY A 289 -13.97 2.54 12.73
CA GLY A 289 -13.14 3.57 12.12
C GLY A 289 -12.49 4.55 13.10
N SER A 290 -12.69 4.40 14.41
CA SER A 290 -12.14 5.32 15.42
C SER A 290 -10.61 5.38 15.37
N ARG A 291 -9.95 4.25 15.10
CA ARG A 291 -8.49 4.20 14.95
C ARG A 291 -8.01 4.92 13.68
N VAL A 292 -8.75 4.78 12.59
CA VAL A 292 -8.48 5.49 11.32
C VAL A 292 -8.62 6.99 11.52
N ALA A 293 -9.70 7.44 12.16
CA ALA A 293 -9.93 8.86 12.43
C ALA A 293 -8.82 9.48 13.32
N ARG A 294 -8.40 8.77 14.38
CA ARG A 294 -7.28 9.23 15.23
C ARG A 294 -5.97 9.30 14.47
N ARG A 295 -5.68 8.30 13.62
CA ARG A 295 -4.48 8.30 12.78
C ARG A 295 -4.50 9.45 11.77
N ALA A 296 -5.64 9.68 11.10
CA ALA A 296 -5.81 10.78 10.17
C ALA A 296 -5.53 12.14 10.86
N LYS A 297 -6.13 12.38 12.03
CA LYS A 297 -5.88 13.60 12.81
C LYS A 297 -4.40 13.77 13.18
N LEU A 298 -3.74 12.71 13.60
CA LEU A 298 -2.32 12.73 13.95
C LEU A 298 -1.45 13.04 12.73
N GLY A 299 -1.73 12.43 11.58
CA GLY A 299 -1.01 12.68 10.34
C GLY A 299 -1.15 14.13 9.89
N GLU A 300 -2.36 14.70 9.94
CA GLU A 300 -2.58 16.13 9.64
C GLU A 300 -1.79 17.03 10.61
N GLN A 301 -1.68 16.67 11.88
CA GLN A 301 -0.88 17.45 12.83
C GLN A 301 0.62 17.39 12.53
N ILE A 302 1.15 16.25 12.04
CA ILE A 302 2.55 16.15 11.61
C ILE A 302 2.77 16.99 10.34
N VAL A 303 1.88 16.87 9.34
CA VAL A 303 1.95 17.66 8.11
C VAL A 303 1.91 19.16 8.41
N ALA A 304 0.98 19.59 9.26
CA ALA A 304 0.89 20.99 9.69
C ALA A 304 2.14 21.46 10.45
N GLY A 305 2.77 20.57 11.23
CA GLY A 305 4.02 20.86 11.95
C GLY A 305 5.24 21.00 11.03
N LEU A 306 5.13 20.66 9.74
CA LEU A 306 6.20 20.79 8.74
C LEU A 306 5.86 21.80 7.63
N ALA A 307 4.68 22.41 7.67
CA ALA A 307 4.13 23.23 6.59
C ALA A 307 4.89 24.55 6.34
N ASP A 308 5.70 25.00 7.29
CA ASP A 308 6.54 26.21 7.15
C ASP A 308 7.92 25.93 6.53
N LEU A 309 8.26 24.66 6.31
CA LEU A 309 9.48 24.28 5.60
C LEU A 309 9.29 24.42 4.09
N PRO A 310 10.31 24.88 3.35
CA PRO A 310 10.23 24.96 1.90
C PRO A 310 10.00 23.59 1.26
N ASP A 311 9.12 23.51 0.26
CA ASP A 311 8.88 22.27 -0.51
C ASP A 311 10.15 21.70 -1.16
N ALA A 312 11.14 22.57 -1.43
CA ALA A 312 12.45 22.18 -1.90
C ALA A 312 13.31 21.41 -0.87
N GLN A 313 12.94 21.42 0.40
CA GLN A 313 13.67 20.73 1.48
C GLN A 313 12.92 19.50 1.97
N VAL A 314 11.59 19.59 2.08
CA VAL A 314 10.72 18.49 2.47
C VAL A 314 9.39 18.56 1.74
N SER A 315 9.00 17.47 1.12
CA SER A 315 7.68 17.35 0.49
C SER A 315 6.87 16.23 1.14
N CYS A 316 5.68 16.58 1.62
CA CYS A 316 4.72 15.60 2.11
C CYS A 316 3.93 15.03 0.91
N LEU A 317 4.31 13.84 0.45
CA LEU A 317 3.66 13.23 -0.71
C LEU A 317 2.17 12.99 -0.46
N GLY A 318 1.35 13.30 -1.48
CA GLY A 318 -0.10 13.18 -1.39
C GLY A 318 -0.76 14.28 -0.54
N SER A 319 -0.09 15.42 -0.32
CA SER A 319 -0.59 16.53 0.50
C SER A 319 -1.92 17.11 0.01
N ALA A 320 -2.20 17.04 -1.28
CA ALA A 320 -3.44 17.53 -1.91
C ALA A 320 -4.49 16.45 -2.16
N GLN A 321 -4.30 15.21 -1.67
CA GLN A 321 -5.34 14.19 -1.76
C GLN A 321 -6.58 14.57 -0.96
N SER A 322 -7.77 14.29 -1.49
CA SER A 322 -9.04 14.73 -0.92
C SER A 322 -9.40 14.09 0.43
N ARG A 323 -8.91 12.87 0.67
CA ARG A 323 -9.09 12.14 1.93
C ARG A 323 -7.79 11.45 2.28
N ARG A 324 -7.25 11.74 3.46
CA ARG A 324 -5.99 11.16 3.93
C ARG A 324 -6.22 10.46 5.26
N THR A 325 -6.00 9.15 5.29
CA THR A 325 -6.03 8.37 6.53
C THR A 325 -4.63 8.16 7.10
N HIS A 326 -3.61 8.59 6.36
CA HIS A 326 -2.19 8.43 6.70
C HIS A 326 -1.87 7.00 7.15
N TRP A 327 -2.29 6.01 6.32
CA TRP A 327 -1.90 4.62 6.57
C TRP A 327 -0.38 4.49 6.66
N LEU A 328 0.33 5.23 5.83
CA LEU A 328 1.73 5.62 5.95
C LEU A 328 1.81 7.14 5.85
N LEU A 329 2.79 7.75 6.48
CA LEU A 329 3.10 9.17 6.31
C LEU A 329 4.43 9.29 5.55
N PRO A 330 4.37 9.46 4.21
CA PRO A 330 5.56 9.63 3.38
C PRO A 330 6.01 11.08 3.39
N ILE A 331 7.29 11.29 3.65
CA ILE A 331 7.98 12.55 3.36
C ILE A 331 9.13 12.28 2.40
N SER A 332 9.37 13.19 1.47
CA SER A 332 10.49 13.15 0.55
C SER A 332 11.49 14.23 0.95
N VAL A 333 12.77 13.86 1.06
CA VAL A 333 13.88 14.74 1.47
C VAL A 333 15.11 14.47 0.62
N GLN A 334 16.10 15.39 0.61
CA GLN A 334 17.33 15.26 -0.16
C GLN A 334 18.26 14.16 0.38
N ASP A 335 18.42 14.06 1.71
CA ASP A 335 19.20 12.99 2.35
C ASP A 335 18.30 12.10 3.21
N PRO A 336 17.61 11.13 2.61
CA PRO A 336 16.73 10.22 3.36
C PRO A 336 17.47 9.31 4.34
N GLU A 337 18.72 8.96 4.06
CA GLU A 337 19.54 8.15 4.96
C GLU A 337 20.03 8.95 6.17
N GLY A 338 20.42 10.22 5.99
CA GLY A 338 20.74 11.14 7.08
C GLY A 338 19.56 11.37 7.98
N LEU A 339 18.38 11.68 7.42
CA LEU A 339 17.16 11.87 8.20
C LEU A 339 16.81 10.62 9.01
N ARG A 340 16.92 9.43 8.44
CA ARG A 340 16.67 8.18 9.17
C ARG A 340 17.63 7.96 10.33
N ARG A 341 18.92 8.33 10.15
CA ARG A 341 19.92 8.30 11.24
C ARG A 341 19.58 9.27 12.35
N ASP A 342 19.15 10.48 12.02
CA ASP A 342 18.81 11.52 13.01
C ASP A 342 17.54 11.14 13.79
N LEU A 343 16.51 10.64 13.10
CA LEU A 343 15.33 10.09 13.75
C LEU A 343 15.66 8.92 14.68
N ALA A 344 16.54 8.00 14.25
CA ALA A 344 16.96 6.86 15.08
C ALA A 344 17.69 7.32 16.35
N ARG A 345 18.56 8.35 16.28
CA ARG A 345 19.21 8.96 17.45
C ARG A 345 18.21 9.58 18.41
N ALA A 346 17.12 10.11 17.88
CA ALA A 346 16.02 10.68 18.67
C ALA A 346 15.03 9.62 19.19
N GLY A 347 15.29 8.33 19.00
CA GLY A 347 14.42 7.24 19.47
C GLY A 347 13.17 7.02 18.60
N VAL A 348 13.24 7.40 17.33
CA VAL A 348 12.18 7.21 16.35
C VAL A 348 12.71 6.31 15.22
N ASP A 349 12.06 5.16 14.99
CA ASP A 349 12.38 4.30 13.84
C ASP A 349 11.67 4.85 12.61
N ALA A 350 12.40 4.98 11.51
CA ALA A 350 11.89 5.41 10.22
C ALA A 350 12.50 4.54 9.13
N HIS A 351 11.77 4.30 8.05
CA HIS A 351 12.28 3.49 6.95
C HIS A 351 11.98 4.13 5.58
N GLY A 352 12.86 3.88 4.63
CA GLY A 352 12.64 4.26 3.22
C GLY A 352 11.69 3.31 2.50
N ALA A 353 11.60 3.48 1.20
CA ALA A 353 10.78 2.65 0.32
C ALA A 353 11.28 1.20 0.28
N SER A 354 10.68 0.33 1.08
CA SER A 354 11.10 -1.09 1.16
C SER A 354 10.21 -2.06 0.39
N ASN A 355 8.93 -1.73 0.24
CA ASN A 355 7.93 -2.53 -0.48
C ASN A 355 7.21 -1.70 -1.55
N VAL A 356 7.43 -0.40 -1.57
CA VAL A 356 6.97 0.54 -2.58
C VAL A 356 8.16 0.78 -3.50
N VAL A 357 7.98 0.60 -4.79
CA VAL A 357 9.03 0.76 -5.79
C VAL A 357 8.54 1.67 -6.91
N ALA A 358 9.46 2.37 -7.55
CA ALA A 358 9.19 2.93 -8.86
C ALA A 358 9.20 1.78 -9.87
N ILE A 359 8.07 1.52 -10.52
CA ILE A 359 7.99 0.57 -11.63
C ILE A 359 8.61 1.20 -12.89
N GLY A 360 8.54 2.52 -12.98
CA GLY A 360 9.11 3.37 -14.03
C GLY A 360 8.57 4.78 -13.88
N GLY A 361 9.05 5.68 -14.73
CA GLY A 361 8.75 7.11 -14.63
C GLY A 361 9.83 7.86 -13.85
N ARG A 362 10.15 9.05 -14.35
CA ARG A 362 11.24 9.88 -13.78
C ARG A 362 10.83 10.50 -12.45
N LYS A 363 9.60 11.02 -12.39
CA LYS A 363 9.02 11.62 -11.17
C LYS A 363 8.84 10.54 -10.09
N ALA A 364 8.27 9.38 -10.45
CA ALA A 364 8.09 8.26 -9.53
C ALA A 364 9.41 7.76 -8.94
N THR A 365 10.47 7.66 -9.75
CA THR A 365 11.80 7.25 -9.29
C THR A 365 12.36 8.22 -8.26
N ALA A 366 12.37 9.51 -8.57
CA ALA A 366 12.89 10.53 -7.64
C ALA A 366 12.08 10.61 -6.33
N MET A 367 10.75 10.47 -6.40
CA MET A 367 9.91 10.38 -5.19
C MET A 367 10.28 9.19 -4.31
N VAL A 368 10.49 8.02 -4.92
CA VAL A 368 10.82 6.78 -4.18
C VAL A 368 12.23 6.85 -3.58
N ASP A 369 13.18 7.45 -4.28
CA ASP A 369 14.58 7.59 -3.82
C ASP A 369 14.69 8.51 -2.61
N GLY A 370 13.93 9.63 -2.58
CA GLY A 370 13.88 10.56 -1.45
C GLY A 370 12.98 10.15 -0.28
N LEU A 371 12.32 8.97 -0.35
CA LEU A 371 11.22 8.61 0.51
C LEU A 371 11.65 8.17 1.92
N VAL A 372 11.06 8.80 2.93
CA VAL A 372 11.13 8.37 4.33
C VAL A 372 9.71 8.26 4.89
N PHE A 373 9.38 7.12 5.48
CA PHE A 373 8.16 6.92 6.23
C PHE A 373 8.39 7.22 7.70
N VAL A 374 7.66 8.17 8.24
CA VAL A 374 7.68 8.50 9.66
C VAL A 374 6.51 7.85 10.41
N PRO A 375 6.64 7.61 11.73
CA PRO A 375 5.57 7.01 12.52
C PRO A 375 4.28 7.82 12.49
N CYS A 376 3.17 7.16 12.13
CA CYS A 376 1.83 7.73 12.17
C CYS A 376 0.81 6.65 12.56
N TYR A 377 0.55 6.49 13.87
CA TYR A 377 -0.41 5.52 14.40
C TYR A 377 -1.05 6.04 15.69
N PRO A 378 -2.26 5.61 16.05
CA PRO A 378 -3.06 6.20 17.14
C PRO A 378 -2.42 6.24 18.52
N GLU A 379 -1.43 5.39 18.78
CA GLU A 379 -0.72 5.31 20.06
C GLU A 379 0.58 6.14 20.11
N LEU A 380 0.89 6.90 19.05
CA LEU A 380 2.02 7.82 19.07
C LEU A 380 1.72 8.96 20.05
N THR A 381 2.63 9.21 20.99
CA THR A 381 2.46 10.26 22.00
C THR A 381 2.72 11.64 21.39
N ASP A 382 2.17 12.69 21.99
CA ASP A 382 2.41 14.07 21.55
C ASP A 382 3.90 14.43 21.59
N ASP A 383 4.65 13.98 22.60
CA ASP A 383 6.11 14.17 22.69
C ASP A 383 6.84 13.48 21.52
N ALA A 384 6.41 12.26 21.15
CA ALA A 384 7.03 11.55 20.03
C ALA A 384 6.70 12.22 18.70
N ARG A 385 5.47 12.75 18.55
CA ARG A 385 5.04 13.52 17.39
C ARG A 385 5.85 14.83 17.26
N ALA A 386 5.97 15.61 18.34
CA ALA A 386 6.78 16.82 18.37
C ALA A 386 8.22 16.52 17.97
N ARG A 387 8.81 15.47 18.57
CA ARG A 387 10.16 15.02 18.24
C ARG A 387 10.37 14.67 16.79
N VAL A 388 9.38 14.03 16.14
CA VAL A 388 9.43 13.77 14.68
C VAL A 388 9.54 15.08 13.91
N CYS A 389 8.66 16.05 14.20
CA CYS A 389 8.67 17.35 13.54
C CYS A 389 9.99 18.11 13.79
N ASP A 390 10.48 18.14 15.03
CA ASP A 390 11.71 18.85 15.41
C ASP A 390 12.93 18.26 14.69
N VAL A 391 13.04 16.93 14.63
CA VAL A 391 14.17 16.27 13.94
C VAL A 391 14.10 16.50 12.45
N VAL A 392 12.93 16.36 11.81
CA VAL A 392 12.77 16.63 10.36
C VAL A 392 13.17 18.08 10.06
N ARG A 393 12.68 19.02 10.87
CA ARG A 393 12.99 20.44 10.75
C ARG A 393 14.50 20.72 10.87
N ALA A 394 15.13 20.21 11.91
CA ALA A 394 16.57 20.40 12.14
C ALA A 394 17.41 19.81 11.00
N HIS A 395 17.01 18.64 10.50
CA HIS A 395 17.67 17.98 9.38
C HIS A 395 17.54 18.83 8.11
N CYS A 396 16.36 19.28 7.73
CA CYS A 396 16.13 20.08 6.53
C CYS A 396 16.87 21.42 6.59
N LEU A 397 16.87 22.09 7.74
CA LEU A 397 17.58 23.38 7.91
C LEU A 397 19.10 23.22 7.85
N SER A 398 19.66 22.06 8.12
CA SER A 398 21.13 21.83 7.99
C SER A 398 21.60 21.85 6.53
N PHE A 399 20.71 21.65 5.57
CA PHE A 399 20.99 21.73 4.11
C PHE A 399 20.66 23.10 3.50
N ALA A 400 20.01 24.01 4.26
CA ALA A 400 19.64 25.33 3.76
C ALA A 400 20.87 26.26 3.46
N SER A 401 22.07 25.85 3.89
CA SER A 401 23.32 26.58 3.66
C SER A 401 24.05 26.19 2.36
N ASP A 402 23.67 25.10 1.73
CA ASP A 402 24.29 24.64 0.49
C ASP A 402 23.27 24.82 -0.66
N ASP A 403 23.60 25.68 -1.64
CA ASP A 403 22.79 26.05 -2.83
C ASP A 403 22.50 24.87 -3.80
N ILE A 404 22.11 23.71 -3.30
CA ILE A 404 21.72 22.58 -4.13
C ILE A 404 20.18 22.50 -4.18
N ALA A 405 19.59 23.11 -5.19
CA ALA A 405 18.16 23.03 -5.46
C ALA A 405 17.74 21.57 -5.76
N PHE A 406 16.68 21.09 -5.11
CA PHE A 406 15.87 19.96 -5.61
C PHE A 406 15.50 20.24 -7.07
N PRO A 407 15.39 19.23 -7.93
CA PRO A 407 14.75 19.43 -9.22
C PRO A 407 13.35 19.98 -8.97
N HIS A 408 13.18 21.28 -9.20
CA HIS A 408 11.88 21.94 -9.14
C HIS A 408 10.98 21.26 -10.18
N TRP A 409 9.89 20.68 -9.74
CA TRP A 409 8.84 20.14 -10.59
C TRP A 409 8.00 21.31 -11.15
N SER A 410 8.60 22.17 -11.99
CA SER A 410 7.85 23.20 -12.70
C SER A 410 7.39 22.64 -14.06
N HIS A 411 6.17 22.95 -14.44
CA HIS A 411 5.62 22.65 -15.78
C HIS A 411 6.46 23.19 -16.95
N GLN A 412 7.53 23.92 -16.69
CA GLN A 412 8.37 24.56 -17.71
C GLN A 412 9.54 23.69 -18.20
N ASP A 413 9.85 22.56 -17.52
CA ASP A 413 10.99 21.70 -17.91
C ASP A 413 10.65 20.68 -19.01
N GLU A 414 9.42 20.67 -19.52
CA GLU A 414 8.98 19.75 -20.58
C GLU A 414 9.46 20.12 -21.98
N VAL A 415 9.97 21.35 -22.21
CA VAL A 415 10.21 21.84 -23.58
C VAL A 415 11.71 21.80 -24.00
N ALA A 416 12.65 21.51 -23.13
CA ALA A 416 14.07 21.73 -23.40
C ALA A 416 14.90 20.51 -23.81
N LEU A 417 14.38 19.28 -23.88
CA LEU A 417 15.20 18.06 -24.08
C LEU A 417 14.93 17.23 -25.35
N ASP A 418 14.13 17.73 -26.30
CA ASP A 418 13.81 16.99 -27.55
C ASP A 418 14.80 17.23 -28.71
N VAL A 419 16.00 17.77 -28.50
CA VAL A 419 16.90 18.15 -29.60
C VAL A 419 18.18 17.32 -29.74
N HIS A 420 18.44 16.29 -28.94
CA HIS A 420 19.65 15.49 -29.15
C HIS A 420 19.43 13.96 -28.99
N MET A 421 18.72 13.36 -29.92
CA MET A 421 19.02 11.98 -30.35
C MET A 421 18.79 11.87 -31.85
N ASN A 422 19.88 12.05 -32.62
CA ASN A 422 19.93 11.70 -34.03
C ASN A 422 20.64 10.33 -34.18
N PRO A 423 20.30 9.53 -35.20
CA PRO A 423 20.53 8.09 -35.24
C PRO A 423 21.89 7.73 -35.87
N MET A 424 22.44 6.61 -35.43
CA MET A 424 23.17 5.68 -36.28
C MET A 424 22.78 4.24 -35.93
#